data_a002d12840715eae3448c080dc70dc6f
#
_entry.id   a002d12840715eae3448c080dc70dc6f
#
_cell.length_a   1.000
_cell.length_b   1.000
_cell.length_c   1.000
_cell.angle_alpha   90.00
_cell.angle_beta   90.00
_cell.angle_gamma   90.00
#
_symmetry.space_group_name_H-M   'P 1'
#
loop_
_entity.id
_entity.type
_entity.pdbx_description
1 polymer ?
#
loop_
_entity_poly.entity_id
_entity_poly.type
_entity_poly.pdbx_seq_one_letter_code
_entity_poly.pdbx_strand_id
1 'polypeptide(L)'
;ERRPASPPATDDDLRELRPAKGPLRLLGVQIHDLTDDYWISVLERYGVLPNYTLLDDAVTLDVGVTWIDPDTNQYMGEATSYQRGSRVALTELAPGATFYAQGLAARIDAVDLGAGESNIHTWRLCPQCGWAGITLAGQEPPTLTTCPRCGTTAIADVSQQLQVVEMARVSAEVRRDEASINDSRDERHKESFTVVTAADIDPVNVTRAWFIGDLKFGAEYLRRLVVRWLNMGRRTSQGGTRTIAGQETTTGLFRVCASCGQLDRLAGRNTRYEHRSWCRHRNAATEHVREIALARTLRTQGVLLHLPRSLEYDPFAHPS
;
A
#
# COMPACT_ATOMS: atom_id res chain seq x y z
N GLU A 1 8.95 -41.85 -22.86
CA GLU A 1 9.60 -40.84 -23.72
C GLU A 1 10.50 -39.97 -22.86
N ARG A 2 11.84 -40.08 -23.03
CA ARG A 2 12.79 -39.24 -22.32
C ARG A 2 12.75 -37.87 -22.97
N ARG A 3 12.47 -36.81 -22.19
CA ARG A 3 12.66 -35.41 -22.64
C ARG A 3 14.10 -35.25 -23.13
N PRO A 4 14.31 -34.61 -24.28
CA PRO A 4 15.66 -34.30 -24.73
C PRO A 4 16.36 -33.43 -23.68
N ALA A 5 17.61 -33.74 -23.39
CA ALA A 5 18.44 -32.94 -22.48
C ALA A 5 18.55 -31.52 -23.04
N SER A 6 18.25 -30.53 -22.21
CA SER A 6 18.41 -29.12 -22.56
C SER A 6 19.92 -28.88 -22.90
N PRO A 7 20.20 -28.05 -23.90
CA PRO A 7 21.61 -27.70 -24.22
C PRO A 7 22.26 -27.05 -22.98
N PRO A 8 23.58 -27.21 -22.82
CA PRO A 8 24.30 -26.59 -21.72
C PRO A 8 24.12 -25.07 -21.76
N ALA A 9 23.86 -24.47 -20.60
CA ALA A 9 23.66 -23.03 -20.47
C ALA A 9 24.89 -22.27 -20.91
N THR A 10 24.73 -21.27 -21.74
CA THR A 10 25.81 -20.37 -22.17
C THR A 10 26.19 -19.40 -21.05
N ASP A 11 27.36 -18.75 -21.15
CA ASP A 11 27.78 -17.73 -20.18
C ASP A 11 26.81 -16.55 -20.10
N ASP A 12 26.12 -16.23 -21.19
CA ASP A 12 25.08 -15.20 -21.21
C ASP A 12 23.81 -15.67 -20.50
N ASP A 13 23.41 -16.95 -20.67
CA ASP A 13 22.31 -17.54 -19.90
C ASP A 13 22.61 -17.54 -18.40
N LEU A 14 23.85 -17.81 -18.02
CA LEU A 14 24.26 -17.77 -16.61
C LEU A 14 24.29 -16.34 -16.04
N ARG A 15 24.62 -15.33 -16.85
CA ARG A 15 24.56 -13.92 -16.46
C ARG A 15 23.11 -13.45 -16.29
N GLU A 16 22.18 -13.93 -17.11
CA GLU A 16 20.76 -13.63 -16.98
C GLU A 16 20.10 -14.40 -15.82
N LEU A 17 20.55 -15.62 -15.54
CA LEU A 17 20.02 -16.43 -14.44
C LEU A 17 20.47 -15.93 -13.05
N ARG A 18 21.62 -15.29 -12.94
CA ARG A 18 22.13 -14.78 -11.65
C ARG A 18 21.17 -13.83 -10.97
N PRO A 19 20.67 -12.75 -11.62
CA PRO A 19 19.71 -11.83 -11.00
C PRO A 19 18.32 -12.43 -10.77
N ALA A 20 17.96 -13.53 -11.47
CA ALA A 20 16.66 -14.20 -11.29
C ALA A 20 16.61 -15.15 -10.07
N LYS A 21 17.74 -15.56 -9.52
CA LYS A 21 17.79 -16.51 -8.38
C LYS A 21 17.15 -15.97 -7.10
N GLY A 22 17.33 -14.70 -6.81
CA GLY A 22 16.71 -14.04 -5.64
C GLY A 22 15.17 -14.07 -5.72
N PRO A 23 14.57 -13.51 -6.78
CA PRO A 23 13.13 -13.57 -7.01
C PRO A 23 12.54 -14.98 -7.04
N LEU A 24 13.23 -15.94 -7.67
CA LEU A 24 12.81 -17.35 -7.67
C LEU A 24 12.76 -17.95 -6.26
N ARG A 25 13.74 -17.61 -5.42
CA ARG A 25 13.77 -18.07 -4.03
C ARG A 25 12.66 -17.43 -3.22
N LEU A 26 12.38 -16.14 -3.41
CA LEU A 26 11.23 -15.44 -2.81
C LEU A 26 9.91 -16.08 -3.21
N LEU A 27 9.73 -16.36 -4.50
CA LEU A 27 8.55 -17.07 -5.00
C LEU A 27 8.45 -18.49 -4.41
N GLY A 28 9.59 -19.18 -4.27
CA GLY A 28 9.66 -20.49 -3.61
C GLY A 28 9.19 -20.44 -2.16
N VAL A 29 9.62 -19.44 -1.38
CA VAL A 29 9.14 -19.21 0.00
C VAL A 29 7.65 -18.93 0.01
N GLN A 30 7.16 -18.07 -0.89
CA GLN A 30 5.72 -17.77 -0.97
C GLN A 30 4.88 -19.00 -1.31
N ILE A 31 5.35 -19.84 -2.23
CA ILE A 31 4.69 -21.09 -2.58
C ILE A 31 4.70 -22.05 -1.40
N HIS A 32 5.84 -22.15 -0.70
CA HIS A 32 5.98 -22.98 0.50
C HIS A 32 5.02 -22.51 1.60
N ASP A 33 4.99 -21.22 1.90
CA ASP A 33 4.05 -20.63 2.86
C ASP A 33 2.58 -20.93 2.50
N LEU A 34 2.24 -20.95 1.21
CA LEU A 34 0.87 -21.29 0.76
C LEU A 34 0.57 -22.78 0.84
N THR A 35 1.58 -23.65 0.67
CA THR A 35 1.39 -25.11 0.68
C THR A 35 1.47 -25.72 2.07
N ASP A 36 2.27 -25.10 2.96
CA ASP A 36 2.50 -25.61 4.31
C ASP A 36 1.62 -24.94 5.37
N ASP A 37 0.93 -23.86 5.01
CA ASP A 37 -0.02 -23.19 5.89
C ASP A 37 -1.23 -24.08 6.16
N TYR A 38 -1.72 -24.03 7.38
CA TYR A 38 -3.02 -24.62 7.72
C TYR A 38 -4.09 -24.04 6.79
N TRP A 39 -4.86 -24.90 6.14
CA TRP A 39 -5.91 -24.50 5.19
C TRP A 39 -6.90 -23.47 5.78
N ILE A 40 -7.14 -23.50 7.11
CA ILE A 40 -7.95 -22.51 7.82
C ILE A 40 -7.31 -21.13 7.71
N SER A 41 -6.00 -21.01 7.99
CA SER A 41 -5.25 -19.75 7.90
C SER A 41 -5.23 -19.20 6.46
N VAL A 42 -5.18 -20.07 5.46
CA VAL A 42 -5.28 -19.69 4.04
C VAL A 42 -6.66 -19.15 3.74
N LEU A 43 -7.73 -19.82 4.19
CA LEU A 43 -9.11 -19.38 3.96
C LEU A 43 -9.42 -18.05 4.70
N GLU A 44 -8.87 -17.85 5.87
CA GLU A 44 -8.95 -16.59 6.60
C GLU A 44 -8.20 -15.48 5.85
N ARG A 45 -6.97 -15.74 5.38
CA ARG A 45 -6.14 -14.78 4.65
C ARG A 45 -6.81 -14.31 3.34
N TYR A 46 -7.52 -15.19 2.67
CA TYR A 46 -8.30 -14.86 1.47
C TYR A 46 -9.74 -14.36 1.76
N GLY A 47 -10.09 -14.18 3.03
CA GLY A 47 -11.39 -13.62 3.42
C GLY A 47 -12.59 -14.55 3.19
N VAL A 48 -12.35 -15.84 2.98
CA VAL A 48 -13.40 -16.86 2.84
C VAL A 48 -13.99 -17.23 4.21
N LEU A 49 -13.14 -17.23 5.25
CA LEU A 49 -13.57 -17.38 6.63
C LEU A 49 -13.42 -16.04 7.36
N PRO A 50 -14.35 -15.72 8.28
CA PRO A 50 -14.19 -14.54 9.13
C PRO A 50 -13.00 -14.77 10.06
N ASN A 51 -12.13 -13.76 10.11
CA ASN A 51 -10.98 -13.81 10.97
C ASN A 51 -11.39 -13.45 12.39
N TYR A 52 -11.08 -14.34 13.34
CA TYR A 52 -11.38 -14.18 14.74
C TYR A 52 -10.22 -13.65 15.57
N THR A 53 -9.05 -13.46 14.95
CA THR A 53 -7.90 -12.89 15.64
C THR A 53 -7.90 -11.37 15.52
N LEU A 54 -7.78 -10.67 16.64
CA LEU A 54 -7.71 -9.20 16.71
C LEU A 54 -6.48 -8.60 15.99
N LEU A 55 -5.61 -9.45 15.44
CA LEU A 55 -4.33 -9.08 14.79
C LEU A 55 -4.35 -9.20 13.27
N ASP A 56 -5.50 -9.45 12.68
CA ASP A 56 -5.65 -9.93 11.33
C ASP A 56 -5.58 -8.95 10.21
N ASP A 57 -5.03 -7.87 10.49
CA ASP A 57 -4.86 -6.82 9.55
C ASP A 57 -3.38 -6.51 9.38
N ALA A 58 -2.63 -7.51 8.95
CA ALA A 58 -1.19 -7.41 8.78
C ALA A 58 -0.82 -7.31 7.30
N VAL A 59 0.18 -6.48 7.03
CA VAL A 59 0.88 -6.42 5.75
C VAL A 59 2.19 -7.18 5.90
N THR A 60 2.47 -8.03 4.94
CA THR A 60 3.71 -8.80 4.88
C THR A 60 4.75 -8.05 4.03
N LEU A 61 5.94 -7.90 4.57
CA LEU A 61 7.14 -7.45 3.86
C LEU A 61 8.05 -8.65 3.62
N ASP A 62 8.29 -8.96 2.36
CA ASP A 62 9.28 -9.96 1.95
C ASP A 62 10.60 -9.28 1.62
N VAL A 63 11.66 -9.65 2.33
CA VAL A 63 13.00 -9.11 2.14
C VAL A 63 13.91 -10.18 1.54
N GLY A 64 14.36 -9.94 0.33
CA GLY A 64 15.41 -10.74 -0.32
C GLY A 64 16.77 -10.09 -0.11
N VAL A 65 17.66 -10.76 0.59
CA VAL A 65 19.05 -10.31 0.79
C VAL A 65 19.96 -11.14 -0.08
N THR A 66 20.80 -10.48 -0.85
CA THR A 66 21.74 -11.14 -1.76
C THR A 66 23.17 -10.70 -1.47
N TRP A 67 24.14 -11.61 -1.63
CA TRP A 67 25.57 -11.33 -1.48
C TRP A 67 26.39 -12.30 -2.31
N ILE A 68 27.65 -11.95 -2.52
CA ILE A 68 28.65 -12.86 -3.07
C ILE A 68 29.44 -13.43 -1.89
N ASP A 69 29.44 -14.73 -1.75
CA ASP A 69 30.26 -15.42 -0.75
C ASP A 69 31.74 -15.19 -1.06
N PRO A 70 32.52 -14.58 -0.14
CA PRO A 70 33.92 -14.25 -0.39
C PRO A 70 34.83 -15.49 -0.58
N ASP A 71 34.47 -16.63 0.03
CA ASP A 71 35.28 -17.83 -0.01
C ASP A 71 35.04 -18.64 -1.28
N THR A 72 33.80 -18.74 -1.72
CA THR A 72 33.39 -19.56 -2.86
C THR A 72 33.17 -18.75 -4.14
N ASN A 73 33.13 -17.42 -4.04
CA ASN A 73 32.76 -16.49 -5.10
C ASN A 73 31.38 -16.83 -5.74
N GLN A 74 30.51 -17.49 -4.98
CA GLN A 74 29.19 -17.85 -5.42
C GLN A 74 28.15 -16.78 -4.99
N TYR A 75 27.15 -16.62 -5.83
CA TYR A 75 26.02 -15.75 -5.51
C TYR A 75 25.07 -16.44 -4.52
N MET A 76 24.95 -15.86 -3.34
CA MET A 76 24.11 -16.35 -2.26
C MET A 76 22.87 -15.46 -2.09
N GLY A 77 21.81 -16.00 -1.53
CA GLY A 77 20.62 -15.23 -1.21
C GLY A 77 19.83 -15.86 -0.09
N GLU A 78 19.21 -15.02 0.70
CA GLU A 78 18.31 -15.37 1.81
C GLU A 78 17.04 -14.56 1.68
N ALA A 79 15.89 -15.17 2.02
CA ALA A 79 14.60 -14.51 2.06
C ALA A 79 14.03 -14.56 3.48
N THR A 80 13.54 -13.43 3.96
CA THR A 80 12.92 -13.32 5.28
C THR A 80 11.66 -12.49 5.15
N SER A 81 10.61 -12.87 5.88
CA SER A 81 9.34 -12.15 5.89
C SER A 81 9.08 -11.49 7.24
N TYR A 82 8.56 -10.28 7.21
CA TYR A 82 8.16 -9.50 8.38
C TYR A 82 6.70 -9.07 8.24
N GLN A 83 6.03 -8.90 9.36
CA GLN A 83 4.64 -8.44 9.38
C GLN A 83 4.48 -7.18 10.21
N ARG A 84 3.58 -6.30 9.78
CA ARG A 84 3.15 -5.10 10.50
C ARG A 84 1.65 -4.95 10.37
N GLY A 85 1.01 -4.46 11.44
CA GLY A 85 -0.41 -4.08 11.39
C GLY A 85 -0.66 -3.09 10.25
N SER A 86 -1.72 -3.31 9.49
CA SER A 86 -1.95 -2.65 8.21
C SER A 86 -1.98 -1.12 8.26
N ARG A 87 -2.51 -0.53 9.34
CA ARG A 87 -2.50 0.93 9.51
C ARG A 87 -1.09 1.50 9.61
N VAL A 88 -0.23 0.86 10.40
CA VAL A 88 1.17 1.25 10.56
C VAL A 88 1.96 0.96 9.28
N ALA A 89 1.66 -0.18 8.66
CA ALA A 89 2.26 -0.60 7.40
C ALA A 89 2.04 0.39 6.25
N LEU A 90 0.91 1.12 6.24
CA LEU A 90 0.65 2.14 5.21
C LEU A 90 1.76 3.20 5.11
N THR A 91 2.54 3.40 6.17
CA THR A 91 3.65 4.35 6.18
C THR A 91 5.00 3.66 6.34
N GLU A 92 5.11 2.70 7.25
CA GLU A 92 6.38 2.02 7.52
C GLU A 92 6.79 1.04 6.42
N LEU A 93 5.79 0.43 5.75
CA LEU A 93 6.01 -0.53 4.67
C LEU A 93 5.61 0.01 3.29
N ALA A 94 5.41 1.32 3.15
CA ALA A 94 5.14 1.91 1.85
C ALA A 94 6.37 1.84 0.93
N PRO A 95 6.19 1.64 -0.39
CA PRO A 95 7.30 1.70 -1.34
C PRO A 95 8.07 3.01 -1.21
N GLY A 96 9.39 2.90 -1.04
CA GLY A 96 10.27 4.03 -0.78
C GLY A 96 10.62 4.23 0.70
N ALA A 97 9.87 3.64 1.65
CA ALA A 97 10.24 3.61 3.05
C ALA A 97 11.44 2.67 3.29
N THR A 98 12.14 2.88 4.39
CA THR A 98 13.25 2.00 4.82
C THR A 98 12.82 1.26 6.09
N PHE A 99 12.87 -0.05 6.01
CA PHE A 99 12.58 -0.94 7.13
C PHE A 99 13.90 -1.42 7.75
N TYR A 100 14.00 -1.32 9.07
CA TYR A 100 15.20 -1.69 9.83
C TYR A 100 14.95 -2.97 10.63
N ALA A 101 15.69 -4.02 10.33
CA ALA A 101 15.63 -5.29 11.06
C ALA A 101 16.98 -6.03 10.99
N GLN A 102 17.35 -6.70 12.08
CA GLN A 102 18.52 -7.60 12.13
C GLN A 102 19.82 -6.98 11.60
N GLY A 103 20.06 -5.70 11.87
CA GLY A 103 21.25 -4.99 11.40
C GLY A 103 21.23 -4.61 9.91
N LEU A 104 20.08 -4.76 9.25
CA LEU A 104 19.88 -4.40 7.85
C LEU A 104 18.88 -3.25 7.70
N ALA A 105 19.14 -2.37 6.76
CA ALA A 105 18.24 -1.31 6.29
C ALA A 105 17.68 -1.73 4.93
N ALA A 106 16.49 -2.33 4.93
CA ALA A 106 15.83 -2.78 3.73
C ALA A 106 14.93 -1.66 3.17
N ARG A 107 15.29 -1.09 2.03
CA ARG A 107 14.43 -0.14 1.34
C ARG A 107 13.36 -0.87 0.58
N ILE A 108 12.10 -0.62 0.94
CA ILE A 108 10.94 -1.23 0.30
C ILE A 108 10.82 -0.65 -1.12
N ASP A 109 10.83 -1.50 -2.10
CA ASP A 109 10.94 -1.10 -3.50
C ASP A 109 9.75 -1.52 -4.35
N ALA A 110 8.92 -2.46 -3.90
CA ALA A 110 7.76 -2.91 -4.67
C ALA A 110 6.54 -3.24 -3.80
N VAL A 111 5.36 -3.11 -4.42
CA VAL A 111 4.07 -3.52 -3.88
C VAL A 111 3.46 -4.61 -4.77
N ASP A 112 2.77 -5.56 -4.17
CA ASP A 112 2.08 -6.61 -4.91
C ASP A 112 0.81 -6.06 -5.58
N LEU A 113 0.80 -6.07 -6.90
CA LEU A 113 -0.33 -5.63 -7.73
C LEU A 113 -1.28 -6.77 -8.10
N GLY A 114 -0.98 -8.00 -7.68
CA GLY A 114 -1.70 -9.19 -8.08
C GLY A 114 -1.43 -9.61 -9.53
N ALA A 115 -1.90 -10.79 -9.89
CA ALA A 115 -1.77 -11.31 -11.25
C ALA A 115 -2.59 -10.46 -12.23
N GLY A 116 -1.94 -9.87 -13.23
CA GLY A 116 -2.61 -9.02 -14.22
C GLY A 116 -3.24 -7.76 -13.62
N GLU A 117 -2.62 -7.18 -12.61
CA GLU A 117 -3.11 -5.97 -11.92
C GLU A 117 -4.42 -6.18 -11.12
N SER A 118 -4.72 -7.43 -10.72
CA SER A 118 -5.99 -7.79 -10.04
C SER A 118 -6.22 -7.05 -8.72
N ASN A 119 -5.16 -6.56 -8.07
CA ASN A 119 -5.24 -5.82 -6.81
C ASN A 119 -5.38 -4.30 -7.01
N ILE A 120 -5.36 -3.82 -8.25
CA ILE A 120 -5.59 -2.41 -8.56
C ILE A 120 -7.09 -2.19 -8.75
N HIS A 121 -7.71 -1.48 -7.83
CA HIS A 121 -9.11 -1.11 -7.90
C HIS A 121 -9.26 0.38 -8.24
N THR A 122 -10.32 0.73 -8.97
CA THR A 122 -10.64 2.12 -9.23
C THR A 122 -11.59 2.63 -8.15
N TRP A 123 -11.13 3.64 -7.40
CA TRP A 123 -11.93 4.27 -6.37
C TRP A 123 -12.37 5.66 -6.81
N ARG A 124 -13.66 5.95 -6.68
CA ARG A 124 -14.24 7.28 -6.82
C ARG A 124 -14.54 7.81 -5.44
N LEU A 125 -13.79 8.83 -5.00
CA LEU A 125 -13.85 9.37 -3.65
C LEU A 125 -14.64 10.67 -3.60
N CYS A 126 -15.57 10.79 -2.66
CA CYS A 126 -16.26 12.06 -2.47
C CYS A 126 -15.36 13.07 -1.77
N PRO A 127 -15.19 14.28 -2.32
CA PRO A 127 -14.37 15.31 -1.71
C PRO A 127 -14.95 15.84 -0.39
N GLN A 128 -16.26 15.69 -0.12
CA GLN A 128 -16.91 16.25 1.05
C GLN A 128 -17.12 15.23 2.17
N CYS A 129 -17.76 14.09 1.88
CA CYS A 129 -18.25 13.17 2.92
C CYS A 129 -17.45 11.89 3.10
N GLY A 130 -16.40 11.67 2.32
CA GLY A 130 -15.56 10.46 2.40
C GLY A 130 -16.20 9.18 1.87
N TRP A 131 -17.39 9.24 1.25
CA TRP A 131 -17.96 8.12 0.54
C TRP A 131 -17.04 7.67 -0.59
N ALA A 132 -16.94 6.35 -0.79
CA ALA A 132 -16.13 5.78 -1.85
C ALA A 132 -16.92 4.74 -2.65
N GLY A 133 -17.03 4.95 -3.96
CA GLY A 133 -17.43 3.93 -4.92
C GLY A 133 -16.21 3.15 -5.37
N ILE A 134 -16.23 1.83 -5.21
CA ILE A 134 -15.13 0.94 -5.53
C ILE A 134 -15.51 0.09 -6.74
N THR A 135 -14.69 0.13 -7.76
CA THR A 135 -14.80 -0.70 -8.96
C THR A 135 -13.63 -1.66 -9.00
N LEU A 136 -13.91 -2.95 -9.12
CA LEU A 136 -12.88 -3.98 -9.15
C LEU A 136 -12.07 -3.92 -10.44
N ALA A 137 -10.89 -4.53 -10.41
CA ALA A 137 -10.03 -4.64 -11.58
C ALA A 137 -10.78 -5.25 -12.78
N GLY A 138 -10.59 -4.67 -13.96
CA GLY A 138 -11.23 -5.13 -15.19
C GLY A 138 -12.69 -4.73 -15.39
N GLN A 139 -13.29 -4.02 -14.43
CA GLN A 139 -14.64 -3.46 -14.57
C GLN A 139 -14.58 -1.99 -14.94
N GLU A 140 -15.56 -1.49 -15.69
CA GLU A 140 -15.70 -0.07 -15.95
C GLU A 140 -16.33 0.65 -14.74
N PRO A 141 -15.73 1.77 -14.28
CA PRO A 141 -16.29 2.55 -13.20
C PRO A 141 -17.60 3.23 -13.65
N PRO A 142 -18.65 3.20 -12.81
CA PRO A 142 -19.90 3.86 -13.13
C PRO A 142 -19.72 5.37 -13.26
N THR A 143 -20.43 5.98 -14.19
CA THR A 143 -20.47 7.43 -14.32
C THR A 143 -21.30 8.01 -13.18
N LEU A 144 -20.66 8.73 -12.26
CA LEU A 144 -21.33 9.39 -11.14
C LEU A 144 -21.37 10.89 -11.39
N THR A 145 -22.57 11.45 -11.44
CA THR A 145 -22.79 12.90 -11.53
C THR A 145 -22.96 13.55 -10.16
N THR A 146 -23.46 12.79 -9.18
CA THR A 146 -23.68 13.24 -7.81
C THR A 146 -23.25 12.17 -6.82
N CYS A 147 -22.80 12.57 -5.64
CA CYS A 147 -22.45 11.65 -4.56
C CYS A 147 -23.72 11.00 -3.99
N PRO A 148 -23.79 9.66 -3.94
CA PRO A 148 -24.95 8.96 -3.36
C PRO A 148 -25.17 9.23 -1.87
N ARG A 149 -24.14 9.72 -1.16
CA ARG A 149 -24.19 9.98 0.27
C ARG A 149 -24.61 11.40 0.61
N CYS A 150 -23.97 12.41 0.04
CA CYS A 150 -24.19 13.82 0.39
C CYS A 150 -24.76 14.68 -0.76
N GLY A 151 -25.00 14.11 -1.94
CA GLY A 151 -25.59 14.80 -3.08
C GLY A 151 -24.68 15.79 -3.81
N THR A 152 -23.42 15.98 -3.36
CA THR A 152 -22.51 16.92 -4.05
C THR A 152 -22.19 16.48 -5.48
N THR A 153 -22.15 17.44 -6.40
CA THR A 153 -21.74 17.23 -7.80
C THR A 153 -20.23 17.20 -7.97
N ALA A 154 -19.46 17.65 -6.96
CA ALA A 154 -17.99 17.67 -7.01
C ALA A 154 -17.35 16.27 -7.16
N ILE A 155 -18.11 15.20 -6.90
CA ILE A 155 -17.65 13.82 -7.14
C ILE A 155 -17.50 13.50 -8.64
N ALA A 156 -18.14 14.27 -9.53
CA ALA A 156 -18.05 14.07 -10.97
C ALA A 156 -16.68 14.45 -11.54
N ASP A 157 -15.88 15.21 -10.80
CA ASP A 157 -14.53 15.57 -11.20
C ASP A 157 -13.67 14.31 -11.39
N VAL A 158 -12.99 14.21 -12.54
CA VAL A 158 -12.11 13.09 -12.89
C VAL A 158 -10.96 12.95 -11.87
N SER A 159 -10.50 14.05 -11.28
CA SER A 159 -9.46 14.04 -10.25
C SER A 159 -9.86 13.26 -9.00
N GLN A 160 -11.17 13.03 -8.76
CA GLN A 160 -11.71 12.23 -7.67
C GLN A 160 -11.63 10.71 -7.94
N GLN A 161 -11.18 10.32 -9.12
CA GLN A 161 -10.94 8.92 -9.46
C GLN A 161 -9.46 8.59 -9.25
N LEU A 162 -9.20 7.54 -8.45
CA LEU A 162 -7.87 7.06 -8.11
C LEU A 162 -7.75 5.56 -8.41
N GLN A 163 -6.58 5.15 -8.85
CA GLN A 163 -6.17 3.75 -8.78
C GLN A 163 -5.64 3.46 -7.39
N VAL A 164 -6.18 2.47 -6.73
CA VAL A 164 -5.91 2.17 -5.31
C VAL A 164 -5.58 0.71 -5.15
N VAL A 165 -4.54 0.43 -4.37
CA VAL A 165 -4.17 -0.91 -3.93
C VAL A 165 -4.39 -1.03 -2.43
N GLU A 166 -5.22 -1.96 -1.99
CA GLU A 166 -5.28 -2.35 -0.58
C GLU A 166 -4.05 -3.21 -0.29
N MET A 167 -3.16 -2.66 0.54
CA MET A 167 -1.83 -3.20 0.74
C MET A 167 -1.90 -4.48 1.58
N ALA A 168 -1.52 -5.62 0.99
CA ALA A 168 -1.41 -6.89 1.68
C ALA A 168 0.05 -7.38 1.73
N ARG A 169 0.82 -7.15 0.67
CA ARG A 169 2.19 -7.62 0.54
C ARG A 169 3.05 -6.58 -0.17
N VAL A 170 4.26 -6.43 0.33
CA VAL A 170 5.30 -5.57 -0.25
C VAL A 170 6.63 -6.31 -0.24
N SER A 171 7.59 -5.86 -1.02
CA SER A 171 8.89 -6.51 -1.06
C SER A 171 10.05 -5.52 -1.12
N ALA A 172 11.21 -6.00 -0.69
CA ALA A 172 12.49 -5.33 -0.79
C ALA A 172 13.55 -6.32 -1.29
N GLU A 173 14.30 -5.96 -2.31
CA GLU A 173 15.50 -6.69 -2.74
C GLU A 173 16.71 -5.82 -2.45
N VAL A 174 17.58 -6.32 -1.57
CA VAL A 174 18.75 -5.57 -1.12
C VAL A 174 20.02 -6.41 -1.24
N ARG A 175 21.11 -5.73 -1.52
CA ARG A 175 22.44 -6.34 -1.40
C ARG A 175 22.93 -6.18 0.03
N ARG A 176 23.52 -7.23 0.59
CA ARG A 176 23.99 -7.26 1.98
C ARG A 176 25.01 -6.19 2.28
N ASP A 177 25.89 -5.92 1.33
CA ASP A 177 26.93 -4.88 1.42
C ASP A 177 26.34 -3.46 1.44
N GLU A 178 25.23 -3.23 0.74
CA GLU A 178 24.55 -1.94 0.68
C GLU A 178 23.55 -1.72 1.83
N ALA A 179 22.98 -2.82 2.35
CA ALA A 179 21.94 -2.80 3.37
C ALA A 179 22.49 -2.84 4.80
N SER A 180 23.76 -3.14 5.02
CA SER A 180 24.37 -3.20 6.34
C SER A 180 24.33 -1.83 7.04
N ILE A 181 23.79 -1.81 8.25
CA ILE A 181 23.76 -0.59 9.08
C ILE A 181 25.13 -0.39 9.67
N ASN A 182 25.75 0.77 9.39
CA ASN A 182 27.00 1.16 10.01
C ASN A 182 26.71 2.20 11.10
N ASP A 183 27.12 1.90 12.35
CA ASP A 183 26.88 2.76 13.53
C ASP A 183 27.47 4.18 13.41
N SER A 184 28.41 4.38 12.49
CA SER A 184 29.00 5.70 12.23
C SER A 184 28.07 6.68 11.47
N ARG A 185 26.95 6.22 10.95
CA ARG A 185 25.97 7.01 10.21
C ARG A 185 24.56 6.75 10.76
N ASP A 186 24.23 7.31 11.91
CA ASP A 186 22.87 7.25 12.50
C ASP A 186 21.90 8.17 11.74
N GLU A 187 21.86 8.06 10.43
CA GLU A 187 20.88 8.73 9.57
C GLU A 187 19.71 7.78 9.29
N ARG A 188 18.86 7.58 10.29
CA ARG A 188 17.56 6.92 10.07
C ARG A 188 16.69 7.81 9.22
N HIS A 189 16.73 7.61 7.94
CA HIS A 189 15.92 8.38 7.01
C HIS A 189 14.45 7.95 7.10
N LYS A 190 13.62 8.80 7.71
CA LYS A 190 12.16 8.60 7.77
C LYS A 190 11.51 9.34 6.63
N GLU A 191 11.00 8.59 5.66
CA GLU A 191 10.18 9.15 4.59
C GLU A 191 8.86 9.70 5.13
N SER A 192 8.47 10.86 4.62
CA SER A 192 7.22 11.52 5.00
C SER A 192 6.16 11.26 3.95
N PHE A 193 5.11 10.54 4.35
CA PHE A 193 3.95 10.26 3.51
C PHE A 193 2.74 11.05 3.97
N THR A 194 1.83 11.32 3.03
CA THR A 194 0.54 11.95 3.35
C THR A 194 -0.53 10.87 3.43
N VAL A 195 -1.09 10.69 4.63
CA VAL A 195 -2.19 9.75 4.86
C VAL A 195 -3.47 10.51 5.12
N VAL A 196 -4.50 10.25 4.32
CA VAL A 196 -5.84 10.82 4.46
C VAL A 196 -6.74 9.77 5.09
N THR A 197 -7.61 10.20 5.99
CA THR A 197 -8.64 9.35 6.59
C THR A 197 -10.01 9.75 6.06
N ALA A 198 -10.74 8.80 5.49
CA ALA A 198 -12.10 8.98 5.02
C ALA A 198 -13.05 8.04 5.76
N ALA A 199 -14.02 8.58 6.47
CA ALA A 199 -15.06 7.82 7.15
C ALA A 199 -16.37 7.92 6.37
N ASP A 200 -16.89 6.80 5.89
CA ASP A 200 -18.18 6.72 5.23
C ASP A 200 -19.27 6.52 6.29
N ILE A 201 -19.88 7.63 6.68
CA ILE A 201 -20.94 7.67 7.68
C ILE A 201 -22.29 7.63 6.96
N ASP A 202 -22.99 6.50 7.09
CA ASP A 202 -24.33 6.33 6.54
C ASP A 202 -25.38 6.52 7.62
N PRO A 203 -26.26 7.55 7.54
CA PRO A 203 -27.32 7.77 8.52
C PRO A 203 -28.25 6.57 8.71
N VAL A 204 -28.44 5.74 7.68
CA VAL A 204 -29.25 4.51 7.76
C VAL A 204 -28.68 3.51 8.78
N ASN A 205 -27.39 3.60 9.08
CA ASN A 205 -26.71 2.74 10.04
C ASN A 205 -26.80 3.27 11.49
N VAL A 206 -27.38 4.44 11.73
CA VAL A 206 -27.63 4.96 13.08
C VAL A 206 -28.73 4.12 13.72
N THR A 207 -28.41 3.45 14.82
CA THR A 207 -29.35 2.59 15.55
C THR A 207 -29.81 3.19 16.86
N ARG A 208 -29.01 4.05 17.45
CA ARG A 208 -29.31 4.78 18.68
C ARG A 208 -28.70 6.16 18.61
N ALA A 209 -29.44 7.15 19.11
CA ALA A 209 -28.93 8.50 19.25
C ALA A 209 -29.27 8.99 20.67
N TRP A 210 -28.39 9.78 21.23
CA TRP A 210 -28.54 10.41 22.53
C TRP A 210 -28.00 11.83 22.46
N PHE A 211 -28.81 12.79 22.87
CA PHE A 211 -28.50 14.21 22.88
C PHE A 211 -28.88 14.84 24.21
N ILE A 212 -28.06 15.80 24.67
CA ILE A 212 -28.40 16.60 25.86
C ILE A 212 -29.19 17.84 25.43
N GLY A 213 -30.51 17.78 25.60
CA GLY A 213 -31.40 18.91 25.42
C GLY A 213 -31.10 19.78 24.21
N ASP A 214 -31.04 21.08 24.39
CA ASP A 214 -30.83 22.07 23.33
C ASP A 214 -29.36 22.26 22.95
N LEU A 215 -28.43 21.58 23.61
CA LEU A 215 -26.97 21.81 23.47
C LEU A 215 -26.36 21.24 22.21
N LYS A 216 -27.12 20.56 21.36
CA LYS A 216 -26.56 19.84 20.18
C LYS A 216 -25.36 18.95 20.49
N PHE A 217 -25.15 18.67 21.78
CA PHE A 217 -24.12 17.73 22.24
C PHE A 217 -24.75 16.35 22.36
N GLY A 218 -24.12 15.36 21.74
CA GLY A 218 -24.68 14.03 21.77
C GLY A 218 -23.83 13.01 21.07
N ALA A 219 -24.36 11.81 20.99
CA ALA A 219 -23.71 10.69 20.36
C ALA A 219 -24.71 9.88 19.54
N GLU A 220 -24.30 9.46 18.37
CA GLU A 220 -25.02 8.52 17.51
C GLU A 220 -24.22 7.22 17.39
N TYR A 221 -24.87 6.10 17.66
CA TYR A 221 -24.27 4.79 17.52
C TYR A 221 -24.54 4.23 16.13
N LEU A 222 -23.45 3.95 15.40
CA LEU A 222 -23.49 3.39 14.06
C LEU A 222 -23.17 1.88 14.13
N ARG A 223 -24.11 1.05 13.74
CA ARG A 223 -23.90 -0.41 13.66
C ARG A 223 -22.92 -0.81 12.55
N ARG A 224 -22.71 0.06 11.56
CA ARG A 224 -21.76 -0.13 10.47
C ARG A 224 -21.13 1.20 10.12
N LEU A 225 -19.82 1.21 10.18
CA LEU A 225 -18.96 2.31 9.79
C LEU A 225 -17.83 1.77 8.93
N VAL A 226 -17.52 2.46 7.86
CA VAL A 226 -16.37 2.12 7.01
C VAL A 226 -15.36 3.25 7.11
N VAL A 227 -14.20 2.95 7.67
CA VAL A 227 -13.07 3.89 7.74
C VAL A 227 -12.01 3.45 6.74
N ARG A 228 -11.55 4.38 5.93
CA ARG A 228 -10.50 4.17 4.94
C ARG A 228 -9.33 5.09 5.23
N TRP A 229 -8.14 4.52 5.25
CA TRP A 229 -6.89 5.27 5.25
C TRP A 229 -6.26 5.14 3.88
N LEU A 230 -5.91 6.29 3.29
CA LEU A 230 -5.25 6.34 1.99
C LEU A 230 -3.89 7.00 2.15
N ASN A 231 -2.84 6.26 1.83
CA ASN A 231 -1.52 6.84 1.66
C ASN A 231 -1.42 7.36 0.21
N MET A 232 -1.39 8.68 0.08
CA MET A 232 -1.37 9.40 -1.18
C MET A 232 0.04 9.57 -1.77
N GLY A 233 1.02 8.89 -1.18
CA GLY A 233 2.41 9.00 -1.58
C GLY A 233 3.20 10.03 -0.79
N ARG A 234 4.36 10.40 -1.32
CA ARG A 234 5.26 11.34 -0.64
C ARG A 234 4.68 12.75 -0.62
N ARG A 235 4.88 13.41 0.50
CA ARG A 235 4.57 14.83 0.62
C ARG A 235 5.45 15.62 -0.34
N THR A 236 4.86 16.40 -1.23
CA THR A 236 5.57 17.22 -2.21
C THR A 236 4.88 18.56 -2.38
N SER A 237 5.63 19.59 -2.70
CA SER A 237 5.10 20.90 -3.10
C SER A 237 4.75 20.96 -4.60
N GLN A 238 5.11 19.95 -5.38
CA GLN A 238 4.94 19.89 -6.83
C GLN A 238 3.96 18.78 -7.27
N GLY A 239 2.98 18.45 -6.46
CA GLY A 239 1.97 17.44 -6.78
C GLY A 239 0.63 18.05 -7.21
N GLY A 240 -0.25 17.20 -7.71
CA GLY A 240 -1.65 17.59 -7.91
C GLY A 240 -2.35 17.78 -6.55
N THR A 241 -3.13 18.87 -6.44
CA THR A 241 -3.96 19.10 -5.25
C THR A 241 -5.28 18.35 -5.39
N ARG A 242 -5.69 17.65 -4.34
CA ARG A 242 -6.95 16.89 -4.26
C ARG A 242 -7.61 17.09 -2.92
N THR A 243 -8.93 17.12 -2.92
CA THR A 243 -9.71 17.13 -1.70
C THR A 243 -10.40 15.78 -1.53
N ILE A 244 -10.23 15.16 -0.37
CA ILE A 244 -10.83 13.86 -0.03
C ILE A 244 -11.42 13.99 1.38
N ALA A 245 -12.70 13.74 1.53
CA ALA A 245 -13.41 13.84 2.82
C ALA A 245 -13.15 15.17 3.56
N GLY A 246 -13.17 16.28 2.83
CA GLY A 246 -12.90 17.61 3.38
C GLY A 246 -11.43 17.95 3.61
N GLN A 247 -10.50 17.03 3.36
CA GLN A 247 -9.06 17.22 3.56
C GLN A 247 -8.38 17.53 2.22
N GLU A 248 -7.76 18.69 2.12
CA GLU A 248 -6.97 19.06 0.96
C GLU A 248 -5.55 18.52 1.08
N THR A 249 -5.08 17.86 0.02
CA THR A 249 -3.75 17.24 -0.02
C THR A 249 -3.03 17.58 -1.32
N THR A 250 -1.73 17.88 -1.22
CA THR A 250 -0.84 18.02 -2.35
C THR A 250 0.20 16.92 -2.30
N THR A 251 0.09 15.95 -3.21
CA THR A 251 0.95 14.76 -3.17
C THR A 251 1.24 14.25 -4.56
N GLY A 252 2.36 13.54 -4.69
CA GLY A 252 2.63 12.66 -5.84
C GLY A 252 2.27 11.23 -5.47
N LEU A 253 1.34 10.62 -6.18
CA LEU A 253 0.98 9.21 -6.02
C LEU A 253 2.20 8.31 -6.21
N PHE A 254 2.11 7.07 -5.74
CA PHE A 254 3.14 6.09 -6.00
C PHE A 254 3.14 5.72 -7.48
N ARG A 255 4.27 5.93 -8.13
CA ARG A 255 4.48 5.50 -9.51
C ARG A 255 5.14 4.14 -9.48
N VAL A 256 4.45 3.13 -9.95
CA VAL A 256 4.91 1.74 -9.90
C VAL A 256 4.80 1.08 -11.26
N CYS A 257 5.69 0.12 -11.52
CA CYS A 257 5.61 -0.68 -12.74
C CYS A 257 4.37 -1.60 -12.70
N ALA A 258 3.57 -1.57 -13.74
CA ALA A 258 2.35 -2.38 -13.90
C ALA A 258 2.59 -3.90 -13.83
N SER A 259 3.81 -4.38 -14.07
CA SER A 259 4.14 -5.80 -14.07
C SER A 259 4.76 -6.27 -12.75
N CYS A 260 5.78 -5.57 -12.25
CA CYS A 260 6.52 -6.02 -11.07
C CYS A 260 6.20 -5.20 -9.80
N GLY A 261 5.36 -4.18 -9.88
CA GLY A 261 5.01 -3.33 -8.76
C GLY A 261 6.15 -2.47 -8.21
N GLN A 262 7.31 -2.51 -8.84
CA GLN A 262 8.49 -1.78 -8.37
C GLN A 262 8.29 -0.28 -8.54
N LEU A 263 8.68 0.47 -7.50
CA LEU A 263 8.61 1.91 -7.48
C LEU A 263 9.47 2.51 -8.58
N ASP A 264 8.83 3.29 -9.45
CA ASP A 264 9.53 4.08 -10.47
C ASP A 264 10.31 5.19 -9.75
N ARG A 265 11.60 5.01 -9.63
CA ARG A 265 12.50 6.06 -9.19
C ARG A 265 12.67 6.98 -10.38
N LEU A 266 12.30 8.25 -10.23
CA LEU A 266 12.66 9.27 -11.20
C LEU A 266 14.16 9.21 -11.41
N ALA A 267 14.56 8.47 -12.43
CA ALA A 267 15.94 8.29 -12.80
C ALA A 267 16.49 9.66 -13.20
N GLY A 268 17.58 10.08 -12.61
CA GLY A 268 18.40 11.13 -13.17
C GLY A 268 18.70 10.78 -14.63
N ARG A 269 19.02 11.75 -15.48
CA ARG A 269 19.15 11.64 -16.94
C ARG A 269 19.91 10.44 -17.53
N ASN A 270 20.55 9.61 -16.69
CA ASN A 270 21.40 8.47 -17.10
C ASN A 270 21.14 7.15 -16.35
N THR A 271 20.08 7.04 -15.53
CA THR A 271 19.80 5.80 -14.80
C THR A 271 18.74 4.99 -15.53
N ARG A 272 19.06 3.72 -15.83
CA ARG A 272 18.08 2.73 -16.30
C ARG A 272 17.04 2.54 -15.20
N TYR A 273 15.76 2.43 -15.57
CA TYR A 273 14.70 2.01 -14.66
C TYR A 273 15.09 0.66 -14.06
N GLU A 274 15.17 0.60 -12.75
CA GLU A 274 15.41 -0.65 -12.05
C GLU A 274 14.07 -1.40 -11.98
N HIS A 275 13.96 -2.48 -12.68
CA HIS A 275 12.86 -3.42 -12.60
C HIS A 275 13.36 -4.73 -12.02
N ARG A 276 12.45 -5.53 -11.47
CA ARG A 276 12.77 -6.92 -11.13
C ARG A 276 13.35 -7.63 -12.34
N SER A 277 14.32 -8.51 -12.12
CA SER A 277 15.01 -9.23 -13.20
C SER A 277 14.06 -10.03 -14.12
N TRP A 278 12.95 -10.49 -13.57
CA TRP A 278 11.91 -11.23 -14.29
C TRP A 278 10.85 -10.33 -14.94
N CYS A 279 10.91 -9.01 -14.74
CA CYS A 279 9.90 -8.10 -15.25
C CYS A 279 9.93 -8.03 -16.78
N ARG A 280 8.76 -8.25 -17.41
CA ARG A 280 8.60 -8.13 -18.86
C ARG A 280 8.89 -6.70 -19.39
N HIS A 281 8.79 -5.70 -18.53
CA HIS A 281 9.03 -4.30 -18.85
C HIS A 281 10.44 -3.81 -18.47
N ARG A 282 11.35 -4.72 -18.14
CA ARG A 282 12.73 -4.43 -17.69
C ARG A 282 13.49 -3.49 -18.62
N ASN A 283 13.21 -3.57 -19.91
CA ASN A 283 13.87 -2.75 -20.94
C ASN A 283 12.91 -1.74 -21.60
N ALA A 284 11.69 -1.61 -21.09
CA ALA A 284 10.69 -0.73 -21.65
C ALA A 284 10.79 0.70 -21.06
N ALA A 285 10.29 1.67 -21.83
CA ALA A 285 10.12 3.04 -21.37
C ALA A 285 8.97 3.14 -20.34
N THR A 286 8.74 4.33 -19.81
CA THR A 286 7.79 4.67 -18.74
C THR A 286 6.31 4.39 -19.05
N GLU A 287 5.98 3.87 -20.21
CA GLU A 287 4.60 3.62 -20.68
C GLU A 287 3.81 2.63 -19.82
N HIS A 288 4.53 1.82 -19.04
CA HIS A 288 3.93 0.79 -18.18
C HIS A 288 3.91 1.17 -16.69
N VAL A 289 3.98 2.46 -16.40
CA VAL A 289 3.89 2.99 -15.04
C VAL A 289 2.44 3.25 -14.67
N ARG A 290 2.04 2.84 -13.46
CA ARG A 290 0.75 3.18 -12.85
C ARG A 290 0.97 4.16 -11.71
N GLU A 291 0.08 5.13 -11.60
CA GLU A 291 0.00 6.01 -10.44
C GLU A 291 -1.06 5.49 -9.49
N ILE A 292 -0.66 5.03 -8.33
CA ILE A 292 -1.54 4.40 -7.34
C ILE A 292 -1.47 5.10 -5.98
N ALA A 293 -2.58 5.07 -5.26
CA ALA A 293 -2.60 5.26 -3.82
C ALA A 293 -2.61 3.90 -3.11
N LEU A 294 -2.07 3.85 -1.91
CA LEU A 294 -2.19 2.66 -1.06
C LEU A 294 -3.33 2.87 -0.08
N ALA A 295 -4.09 1.84 0.20
CA ALA A 295 -5.22 1.97 1.11
C ALA A 295 -5.33 0.84 2.13
N ARG A 296 -6.10 1.15 3.15
CA ARG A 296 -6.63 0.20 4.11
C ARG A 296 -8.08 0.55 4.41
N THR A 297 -8.94 -0.45 4.38
CA THR A 297 -10.36 -0.34 4.74
C THR A 297 -10.63 -1.10 6.02
N LEU A 298 -11.23 -0.44 7.00
CA LEU A 298 -11.75 -1.03 8.22
C LEU A 298 -13.28 -0.94 8.21
N ARG A 299 -13.95 -2.09 8.34
CA ARG A 299 -15.39 -2.17 8.57
C ARG A 299 -15.62 -2.44 10.05
N THR A 300 -16.30 -1.53 10.73
CA THR A 300 -16.47 -1.60 12.17
C THR A 300 -17.80 -0.99 12.60
N GLN A 301 -18.07 -0.99 13.87
CA GLN A 301 -19.07 -0.17 14.53
C GLN A 301 -18.41 1.13 14.99
N GLY A 302 -19.20 2.18 15.18
CA GLY A 302 -18.66 3.47 15.59
C GLY A 302 -19.63 4.29 16.41
N VAL A 303 -19.10 5.31 17.04
CA VAL A 303 -19.87 6.36 17.72
C VAL A 303 -19.49 7.69 17.08
N LEU A 304 -20.47 8.40 16.56
CA LEU A 304 -20.32 9.77 16.08
C LEU A 304 -20.64 10.72 17.23
N LEU A 305 -19.66 11.46 17.68
CA LEU A 305 -19.82 12.49 18.70
C LEU A 305 -20.13 13.84 18.04
N HIS A 306 -21.23 14.45 18.48
CA HIS A 306 -21.59 15.82 18.11
C HIS A 306 -21.12 16.76 19.20
N LEU A 307 -20.21 17.65 18.86
CA LEU A 307 -19.67 18.65 19.77
C LEU A 307 -20.30 20.02 19.44
N PRO A 308 -20.80 20.78 20.44
CA PRO A 308 -21.26 22.13 20.20
C PRO A 308 -20.07 23.03 19.81
N ARG A 309 -20.30 23.97 18.90
CA ARG A 309 -19.27 24.91 18.44
C ARG A 309 -18.62 25.72 19.56
N SER A 310 -19.34 25.94 20.66
CA SER A 310 -18.84 26.63 21.85
C SER A 310 -17.76 25.86 22.62
N LEU A 311 -17.51 24.60 22.28
CA LEU A 311 -16.40 23.81 22.82
C LEU A 311 -15.18 23.81 21.90
N GLU A 312 -15.21 24.51 20.77
CA GLU A 312 -13.99 24.84 20.05
C GLU A 312 -13.17 25.78 20.95
N TYR A 313 -12.26 25.22 21.72
CA TYR A 313 -11.32 25.94 22.54
C TYR A 313 -10.40 26.73 21.60
N ASP A 314 -10.56 28.06 21.59
CA ASP A 314 -9.57 28.94 21.01
C ASP A 314 -8.45 29.14 22.05
N PRO A 315 -7.26 28.52 21.89
CA PRO A 315 -6.17 28.66 22.84
C PRO A 315 -5.62 30.09 22.90
N PHE A 316 -6.04 30.98 22.00
CA PHE A 316 -5.63 32.38 21.93
C PHE A 316 -6.74 33.36 22.35
N ALA A 317 -7.96 32.88 22.63
CA ALA A 317 -8.99 33.70 23.25
C ALA A 317 -8.57 33.97 24.70
N HIS A 318 -7.98 35.15 24.97
CA HIS A 318 -7.77 35.61 26.30
C HIS A 318 -9.10 35.83 27.02
N PRO A 319 -9.32 35.24 28.19
CA PRO A 319 -10.46 35.65 29.01
C PRO A 319 -10.25 37.14 29.37
N SER A 320 -11.13 37.99 28.89
CA SER A 320 -11.26 39.40 29.30
C SER A 320 -11.73 39.49 30.75
#